data_d696b43517951ad872b80001e1b6d91a
#
_entry.id   d696b43517951ad872b80001e1b6d91a
#
_cell.length_a   1.000
_cell.length_b   1.000
_cell.length_c   1.000
_cell.angle_alpha   90.00
_cell.angle_beta   90.00
_cell.angle_gamma   90.00
#
_symmetry.space_group_name_H-M   'P 1'
#
loop_
_entity.id
_entity.type
_entity.pdbx_description
1 polymer ?
#
loop_
_entity_poly.entity_id
_entity_poly.type
_entity_poly.pdbx_seq_one_letter_code
_entity_poly.pdbx_strand_id
1 'polypeptide(L)'
;MITRYSRPEMRAIWTDENKLKIWLQIELLASEALVQEGVVPAKDFKKIKAGCDKWFADLPGLVARQRELEKVLNHDVIGFTTAVAEMIDGSAPASGAVADAPVGDAPKPSARARTAAAVAAALPKELPASRWFHFGLTSSDVGDTCYAVQMMQSADILIADVKALLPVIARRAKEHKFTPCMGRSHGIHGEPTTFGLKLALMYDEFKRGLRRLESVRDVVAVGKISGAVGTSAHLSPRVEAFVCKKLGIKPAPIATQVVQRDIHAEFQLAMALVGASIERWAVEFRHLQRTEVLEAEEPFTKGQKGSSAMPHKRNPITWERLTGLARVLRGNAMASLENVALWHERDISHSSVERIIFPDSCMLLDYMFGLLTRLMDGIVVYPANMKKNLGLSLGMWNSQTILLALIKKGLTREAAYKICQDAAMKTWEVKHAGRDDADFVEQLKLDADVKKLFKKGELEALCSLDFHFKEVGNRFKKVGIK
;
A
#
# COMPACT_ATOMS: atom_id res chain seq x y z
N MET A 1 13.39 0.00 -6.68
CA MET A 1 12.30 -0.70 -7.45
C MET A 1 12.66 -0.82 -8.91
N ILE A 2 12.38 -1.97 -9.55
CA ILE A 2 12.52 -2.14 -11.00
C ILE A 2 11.34 -1.48 -11.73
N THR A 3 11.61 -0.84 -12.86
CA THR A 3 10.61 -0.10 -13.66
C THR A 3 9.39 -0.93 -14.05
N ARG A 4 9.57 -2.25 -14.21
CA ARG A 4 8.50 -3.19 -14.58
C ARG A 4 7.32 -3.21 -13.60
N TYR A 5 7.54 -2.91 -12.32
CA TYR A 5 6.54 -2.99 -11.26
C TYR A 5 6.23 -1.64 -10.62
N SER A 6 6.27 -0.58 -11.44
CA SER A 6 5.91 0.77 -11.01
C SER A 6 5.09 1.47 -12.08
N ARG A 7 4.17 2.33 -11.68
CA ARG A 7 3.44 3.25 -12.57
C ARG A 7 4.14 4.61 -12.58
N PRO A 8 4.03 5.37 -13.67
CA PRO A 8 4.77 6.63 -13.84
C PRO A 8 4.49 7.65 -12.74
N GLU A 9 3.22 7.81 -12.34
CA GLU A 9 2.77 8.81 -11.38
C GLU A 9 3.38 8.57 -10.00
N MET A 10 3.32 7.34 -9.50
CA MET A 10 3.93 6.98 -8.21
C MET A 10 5.45 7.05 -8.28
N ARG A 11 6.05 6.62 -9.38
CA ARG A 11 7.51 6.69 -9.56
C ARG A 11 8.02 8.13 -9.54
N ALA A 12 7.26 9.09 -10.09
CA ALA A 12 7.64 10.50 -10.11
C ALA A 12 7.79 11.09 -8.70
N ILE A 13 7.02 10.60 -7.71
CA ILE A 13 7.15 11.04 -6.30
C ILE A 13 8.52 10.67 -5.73
N TRP A 14 9.09 9.54 -6.13
CA TRP A 14 10.30 8.96 -5.55
C TRP A 14 11.55 9.17 -6.41
N THR A 15 11.55 10.12 -7.37
CA THR A 15 12.74 10.52 -8.11
C THR A 15 13.64 11.44 -7.27
N ASP A 16 14.92 11.47 -7.59
CA ASP A 16 15.86 12.41 -6.94
C ASP A 16 15.49 13.86 -7.25
N GLU A 17 14.98 14.14 -8.45
CA GLU A 17 14.52 15.49 -8.81
C GLU A 17 13.38 15.95 -7.90
N ASN A 18 12.38 15.09 -7.65
CA ASN A 18 11.29 15.45 -6.75
C ASN A 18 11.75 15.58 -5.30
N LYS A 19 12.65 14.70 -4.85
CA LYS A 19 13.26 14.78 -3.52
C LYS A 19 13.97 16.12 -3.34
N LEU A 20 14.89 16.49 -4.23
CA LEU A 20 15.65 17.73 -4.12
C LEU A 20 14.77 18.97 -4.33
N LYS A 21 13.73 18.88 -5.14
CA LYS A 21 12.70 19.92 -5.25
C LYS A 21 12.02 20.19 -3.90
N ILE A 22 11.63 19.14 -3.18
CA ILE A 22 11.00 19.27 -1.86
C ILE A 22 12.00 19.81 -0.84
N TRP A 23 13.24 19.33 -0.86
CA TRP A 23 14.30 19.86 0.00
C TRP A 23 14.51 21.35 -0.21
N LEU A 24 14.63 21.79 -1.46
CA LEU A 24 14.77 23.19 -1.83
C LEU A 24 13.58 24.03 -1.37
N GLN A 25 12.38 23.47 -1.47
CA GLN A 25 11.15 24.11 -0.99
C GLN A 25 11.14 24.28 0.54
N ILE A 26 11.54 23.24 1.29
CA ILE A 26 11.64 23.28 2.76
C ILE A 26 12.61 24.38 3.19
N GLU A 27 13.81 24.41 2.61
CA GLU A 27 14.84 25.37 2.94
C GLU A 27 14.44 26.82 2.60
N LEU A 28 13.82 27.01 1.45
CA LEU A 28 13.31 28.33 1.06
C LEU A 28 12.22 28.82 2.01
N LEU A 29 11.28 27.95 2.39
CA LEU A 29 10.22 28.26 3.34
C LEU A 29 10.76 28.54 4.76
N ALA A 30 11.76 27.77 5.19
CA ALA A 30 12.43 28.02 6.47
C ALA A 30 13.14 29.40 6.46
N SER A 31 13.85 29.72 5.37
CA SER A 31 14.47 31.04 5.19
C SER A 31 13.44 32.17 5.18
N GLU A 32 12.28 31.98 4.53
CA GLU A 32 11.16 32.94 4.53
C GLU A 32 10.59 33.17 5.93
N ALA A 33 10.40 32.10 6.69
CA ALA A 33 9.92 32.19 8.07
C ALA A 33 10.94 32.94 8.97
N LEU A 34 12.24 32.70 8.78
CA LEU A 34 13.31 33.39 9.50
C LEU A 34 13.37 34.89 9.17
N VAL A 35 12.95 35.32 7.97
CA VAL A 35 12.77 36.74 7.67
C VAL A 35 11.65 37.35 8.50
N GLN A 36 10.51 36.61 8.64
CA GLN A 36 9.37 37.06 9.46
C GLN A 36 9.73 37.17 10.96
N GLU A 37 10.66 36.31 11.41
CA GLU A 37 11.22 36.35 12.77
C GLU A 37 12.32 37.42 12.94
N GLY A 38 12.70 38.15 11.90
CA GLY A 38 13.74 39.19 11.94
C GLY A 38 15.18 38.65 12.03
N VAL A 39 15.38 37.34 11.81
CA VAL A 39 16.69 36.68 11.85
C VAL A 39 17.45 36.85 10.53
N VAL A 40 16.79 36.57 9.41
CA VAL A 40 17.36 36.67 8.08
C VAL A 40 17.03 38.06 7.49
N PRO A 41 18.04 38.85 7.05
CA PRO A 41 17.79 40.14 6.39
C PRO A 41 17.01 39.95 5.08
N ALA A 42 15.98 40.75 4.83
CA ALA A 42 15.18 40.67 3.61
C ALA A 42 15.98 40.80 2.31
N LYS A 43 17.08 41.58 2.33
CA LYS A 43 18.02 41.70 1.17
C LYS A 43 18.72 40.38 0.86
N ASP A 44 19.13 39.63 1.90
CA ASP A 44 19.82 38.35 1.74
C ASP A 44 18.83 37.28 1.28
N PHE A 45 17.58 37.27 1.82
CA PHE A 45 16.50 36.36 1.38
C PHE A 45 16.19 36.54 -0.11
N LYS A 46 16.21 37.76 -0.65
CA LYS A 46 16.03 37.98 -2.10
C LYS A 46 17.09 37.25 -2.92
N LYS A 47 18.35 37.23 -2.45
CA LYS A 47 19.44 36.49 -3.11
C LYS A 47 19.24 34.97 -2.97
N ILE A 48 18.88 34.50 -1.79
CA ILE A 48 18.56 33.08 -1.55
C ILE A 48 17.41 32.62 -2.49
N LYS A 49 16.30 33.36 -2.51
CA LYS A 49 15.19 33.05 -3.39
C LYS A 49 15.60 33.01 -4.86
N ALA A 50 16.37 33.99 -5.33
CA ALA A 50 16.84 34.02 -6.73
C ALA A 50 17.76 32.82 -7.07
N GLY A 51 18.61 32.37 -6.15
CA GLY A 51 19.39 31.15 -6.31
C GLY A 51 18.52 29.89 -6.34
N CYS A 52 17.55 29.79 -5.45
CA CYS A 52 16.59 28.69 -5.43
C CYS A 52 15.71 28.64 -6.70
N ASP A 53 15.23 29.81 -7.18
CA ASP A 53 14.42 29.88 -8.40
C ASP A 53 15.17 29.34 -9.64
N LYS A 54 16.49 29.56 -9.72
CA LYS A 54 17.32 28.98 -10.77
C LYS A 54 17.37 27.46 -10.71
N TRP A 55 17.52 26.89 -9.49
CA TRP A 55 17.52 25.45 -9.30
C TRP A 55 16.12 24.83 -9.48
N PHE A 56 15.05 25.53 -9.17
CA PHE A 56 13.69 25.05 -9.53
C PHE A 56 13.51 24.95 -11.05
N ALA A 57 14.20 25.78 -11.83
CA ALA A 57 14.17 25.73 -13.29
C ALA A 57 15.07 24.61 -13.86
N ASP A 58 16.07 24.12 -13.09
CA ASP A 58 17.03 23.08 -13.51
C ASP A 58 17.24 22.02 -12.41
N LEU A 59 16.21 21.26 -12.10
CA LEU A 59 16.31 20.18 -11.13
C LEU A 59 17.29 19.06 -11.55
N PRO A 60 17.37 18.63 -12.82
CA PRO A 60 18.40 17.68 -13.25
C PRO A 60 19.82 18.17 -12.99
N GLY A 61 20.11 19.46 -13.24
CA GLY A 61 21.40 20.07 -12.94
C GLY A 61 21.70 20.08 -11.43
N LEU A 62 20.69 20.37 -10.60
CA LEU A 62 20.84 20.29 -9.14
C LEU A 62 21.18 18.87 -8.67
N VAL A 63 20.48 17.85 -9.19
CA VAL A 63 20.77 16.43 -8.88
C VAL A 63 22.19 16.05 -9.29
N ALA A 64 22.61 16.44 -10.49
CA ALA A 64 23.95 16.16 -10.96
C ALA A 64 25.03 16.81 -10.05
N ARG A 65 24.87 18.10 -9.70
CA ARG A 65 25.80 18.81 -8.83
C ARG A 65 25.84 18.28 -7.41
N GLN A 66 24.67 17.98 -6.83
CA GLN A 66 24.58 17.38 -5.50
C GLN A 66 25.33 16.03 -5.45
N ARG A 67 25.16 15.15 -6.45
CA ARG A 67 25.85 13.84 -6.51
C ARG A 67 27.36 13.98 -6.68
N GLU A 68 27.81 14.98 -7.41
CA GLU A 68 29.24 15.31 -7.54
C GLU A 68 29.86 15.67 -6.19
N LEU A 69 29.20 16.59 -5.47
CA LEU A 69 29.63 17.04 -4.16
C LEU A 69 29.54 15.92 -3.11
N GLU A 70 28.51 15.11 -3.15
CA GLU A 70 28.32 13.99 -2.23
C GLU A 70 29.47 12.98 -2.31
N LYS A 71 30.04 12.72 -3.50
CA LYS A 71 31.21 11.82 -3.65
C LYS A 71 32.41 12.26 -2.83
N VAL A 72 32.57 13.56 -2.63
CA VAL A 72 33.68 14.12 -1.86
C VAL A 72 33.32 14.30 -0.39
N LEU A 73 32.10 14.82 -0.14
CA LEU A 73 31.60 15.16 1.20
C LEU A 73 31.06 13.99 1.99
N ASN A 74 30.75 12.87 1.31
CA ASN A 74 30.11 11.69 1.90
C ASN A 74 28.82 11.99 2.70
N HIS A 75 28.09 13.05 2.28
CA HIS A 75 26.86 13.47 2.94
C HIS A 75 25.93 14.16 1.94
N ASP A 76 24.76 13.57 1.72
CA ASP A 76 23.78 14.01 0.71
C ASP A 76 23.22 15.41 0.97
N VAL A 77 22.83 15.74 2.21
CA VAL A 77 22.27 17.04 2.55
C VAL A 77 23.36 18.13 2.50
N ILE A 78 24.59 17.84 2.95
CA ILE A 78 25.70 18.82 2.82
C ILE A 78 26.03 19.06 1.34
N GLY A 79 26.06 18.00 0.52
CA GLY A 79 26.23 18.15 -0.93
C GLY A 79 25.13 19.03 -1.55
N PHE A 80 23.88 18.84 -1.13
CA PHE A 80 22.76 19.67 -1.56
C PHE A 80 22.90 21.14 -1.11
N THR A 81 23.13 21.38 0.18
CA THR A 81 23.22 22.75 0.70
C THR A 81 24.42 23.51 0.09
N THR A 82 25.53 22.81 -0.18
CA THR A 82 26.71 23.39 -0.87
C THR A 82 26.36 23.77 -2.32
N ALA A 83 25.69 22.88 -3.07
CA ALA A 83 25.26 23.18 -4.45
C ALA A 83 24.32 24.40 -4.50
N VAL A 84 23.46 24.56 -3.52
CA VAL A 84 22.56 25.71 -3.46
C VAL A 84 23.30 26.98 -3.05
N ALA A 85 24.24 26.91 -2.12
CA ALA A 85 25.06 28.01 -1.72
C ALA A 85 25.90 28.57 -2.88
N GLU A 86 26.52 27.72 -3.69
CA GLU A 86 27.21 28.09 -4.91
C GLU A 86 26.35 28.95 -5.86
N MET A 87 25.09 28.55 -6.03
CA MET A 87 24.14 29.26 -6.90
C MET A 87 23.67 30.58 -6.29
N ILE A 88 23.48 30.65 -4.97
CA ILE A 88 23.10 31.88 -4.25
C ILE A 88 24.19 32.95 -4.37
N ASP A 89 25.45 32.58 -4.21
CA ASP A 89 26.59 33.51 -4.16
C ASP A 89 27.18 33.80 -5.55
N GLY A 90 26.67 33.17 -6.60
CA GLY A 90 27.10 33.35 -7.97
C GLY A 90 28.50 32.75 -8.27
N SER A 91 28.99 31.89 -7.38
CA SER A 91 30.15 31.04 -7.63
C SER A 91 29.69 29.80 -8.44
N ALA A 92 29.29 30.02 -9.70
CA ALA A 92 28.94 28.88 -10.56
C ALA A 92 30.18 27.99 -10.71
N PRO A 93 30.08 26.66 -10.55
CA PRO A 93 31.17 25.76 -10.76
C PRO A 93 31.62 25.85 -12.22
N ALA A 94 32.89 26.10 -12.45
CA ALA A 94 33.49 25.71 -13.71
C ALA A 94 33.28 24.21 -13.84
N SER A 95 32.59 23.76 -14.88
CA SER A 95 32.40 22.34 -15.15
C SER A 95 33.79 21.68 -15.18
N GLY A 96 34.08 20.84 -14.16
CA GLY A 96 35.28 20.03 -14.12
C GLY A 96 36.36 20.35 -13.07
N ALA A 97 36.16 21.32 -12.16
CA ALA A 97 37.13 21.58 -11.11
C ALA A 97 36.61 21.12 -9.73
N VAL A 98 36.85 19.87 -9.39
CA VAL A 98 36.98 19.46 -8.00
C VAL A 98 38.34 20.02 -7.55
N ALA A 99 38.33 21.09 -6.76
CA ALA A 99 39.56 21.54 -6.13
C ALA A 99 40.02 20.42 -5.18
N ASP A 100 41.15 19.80 -5.50
CA ASP A 100 41.90 18.98 -4.57
C ASP A 100 42.22 19.81 -3.33
N ALA A 101 41.41 19.71 -2.30
CA ALA A 101 41.79 20.17 -0.98
C ALA A 101 42.85 19.18 -0.47
N PRO A 102 44.10 19.60 -0.26
CA PRO A 102 45.09 18.69 0.29
C PRO A 102 44.62 18.26 1.69
N VAL A 103 44.66 16.97 1.95
CA VAL A 103 44.59 16.40 3.30
C VAL A 103 45.92 16.87 3.97
N GLY A 104 45.88 18.06 4.56
CA GLY A 104 46.98 18.60 5.28
C GLY A 104 47.06 18.01 6.66
N ASP A 105 48.24 17.50 7.02
CA ASP A 105 48.64 17.14 8.37
C ASP A 105 48.19 18.19 9.39
N ALA A 106 47.72 17.74 10.54
CA ALA A 106 47.31 18.60 11.65
C ALA A 106 48.44 19.63 11.99
N PRO A 107 48.16 20.94 12.00
CA PRO A 107 49.18 21.91 12.32
C PRO A 107 49.56 21.83 13.79
N LYS A 108 50.87 21.70 14.05
CA LYS A 108 51.45 21.88 15.39
C LYS A 108 51.13 23.29 15.92
N PRO A 109 50.83 23.45 17.22
CA PRO A 109 50.46 24.74 17.78
C PRO A 109 51.68 25.64 17.92
N SER A 110 51.88 26.54 17.00
CA SER A 110 52.75 27.71 17.19
C SER A 110 52.33 28.83 16.26
N ALA A 111 51.59 29.78 16.79
CA ALA A 111 51.71 31.17 16.34
C ALA A 111 50.79 32.07 17.17
N ARG A 112 51.39 32.98 17.82
CA ARG A 112 50.97 34.24 18.43
C ARG A 112 49.58 34.71 17.99
N ALA A 113 48.79 35.12 18.99
CA ALA A 113 47.52 35.81 18.82
C ALA A 113 47.59 36.86 17.69
N ARG A 114 46.96 36.57 16.57
CA ARG A 114 46.62 37.58 15.60
C ARG A 114 45.60 38.49 16.26
N THR A 115 45.94 39.76 16.35
CA THR A 115 45.10 40.80 16.95
C THR A 115 43.73 40.82 16.29
N ALA A 116 42.68 41.09 17.07
CA ALA A 116 41.30 41.19 16.60
C ALA A 116 41.14 42.11 15.35
N ALA A 117 42.01 43.10 15.23
CA ALA A 117 42.11 44.00 14.05
C ALA A 117 42.52 43.26 12.75
N ALA A 118 43.44 42.26 12.83
CA ALA A 118 43.87 41.51 11.65
C ALA A 118 42.80 40.51 11.19
N VAL A 119 42.01 39.99 12.11
CA VAL A 119 40.84 39.15 11.79
C VAL A 119 39.71 39.98 11.17
N ALA A 120 39.47 41.20 11.68
CA ALA A 120 38.47 42.11 11.11
C ALA A 120 38.83 42.63 9.71
N ALA A 121 40.13 42.80 9.41
CA ALA A 121 40.58 43.19 8.07
C ALA A 121 40.52 42.09 7.01
N ALA A 122 40.35 40.81 7.43
CA ALA A 122 40.22 39.64 6.55
C ALA A 122 38.76 39.26 6.25
N LEU A 123 37.78 39.93 6.87
CA LEU A 123 36.37 39.69 6.56
C LEU A 123 36.00 40.35 5.22
N PRO A 124 35.31 39.62 4.30
CA PRO A 124 34.84 40.21 3.06
C PRO A 124 33.90 41.38 3.35
N LYS A 125 34.03 42.48 2.53
CA LYS A 125 33.23 43.70 2.67
C LYS A 125 31.71 43.44 2.66
N GLU A 126 31.23 42.38 2.02
CA GLU A 126 29.89 41.86 2.10
C GLU A 126 29.93 40.35 2.42
N LEU A 127 29.26 39.93 3.47
CA LEU A 127 29.16 38.52 3.81
C LEU A 127 28.19 37.83 2.83
N PRO A 128 28.49 36.59 2.38
CA PRO A 128 27.69 35.89 1.41
C PRO A 128 26.25 35.60 1.97
N ALA A 129 25.24 35.72 1.12
CA ALA A 129 23.87 35.51 1.52
C ALA A 129 23.58 34.01 1.85
N SER A 130 24.36 33.10 1.27
CA SER A 130 24.32 31.66 1.52
C SER A 130 24.52 31.27 2.98
N ARG A 131 25.18 32.12 3.79
CA ARG A 131 25.34 31.86 5.24
C ARG A 131 24.05 31.70 6.01
N TRP A 132 22.94 32.15 5.44
CA TRP A 132 21.60 32.01 6.00
C TRP A 132 20.81 30.80 5.46
N PHE A 133 21.34 30.10 4.45
CA PHE A 133 20.76 28.87 3.95
C PHE A 133 21.06 27.73 4.93
N HIS A 134 20.10 26.90 5.24
CA HIS A 134 20.20 25.85 6.26
C HIS A 134 20.49 26.38 7.68
N PHE A 135 20.13 27.63 7.97
CA PHE A 135 20.44 28.27 9.25
C PHE A 135 19.59 27.65 10.39
N GLY A 136 20.26 27.02 11.35
CA GLY A 136 19.68 26.40 12.52
C GLY A 136 19.02 25.03 12.27
N LEU A 137 18.95 24.59 11.02
CA LEU A 137 18.40 23.27 10.66
C LEU A 137 19.43 22.15 10.84
N THR A 138 18.92 20.93 10.89
CA THR A 138 19.73 19.71 10.74
C THR A 138 19.24 18.91 9.54
N SER A 139 20.06 17.97 9.06
CA SER A 139 19.72 17.15 7.87
C SER A 139 18.34 16.48 7.96
N SER A 140 17.92 16.03 9.15
CA SER A 140 16.61 15.38 9.33
C SER A 140 15.43 16.35 9.32
N ASP A 141 15.65 17.64 9.60
CA ASP A 141 14.61 18.67 9.41
C ASP A 141 14.16 18.72 7.94
N VAL A 142 15.10 18.54 7.02
CA VAL A 142 14.83 18.47 5.59
C VAL A 142 14.42 17.09 5.16
N GLY A 143 15.15 16.05 5.59
CA GLY A 143 14.95 14.67 5.14
C GLY A 143 13.61 14.07 5.60
N ASP A 144 13.29 14.15 6.89
CA ASP A 144 12.05 13.57 7.43
C ASP A 144 10.82 14.36 6.98
N THR A 145 10.93 15.70 6.93
CA THR A 145 9.85 16.54 6.39
C THR A 145 9.61 16.26 4.90
N CYS A 146 10.65 15.95 4.13
CA CYS A 146 10.52 15.50 2.75
C CYS A 146 9.81 14.14 2.67
N TYR A 147 10.19 13.17 3.51
CA TYR A 147 9.50 11.88 3.56
C TYR A 147 8.02 12.02 3.90
N ALA A 148 7.67 12.91 4.83
CA ALA A 148 6.26 13.18 5.15
C ALA A 148 5.47 13.64 3.92
N VAL A 149 6.03 14.55 3.11
CA VAL A 149 5.40 15.01 1.87
C VAL A 149 5.30 13.88 0.84
N GLN A 150 6.37 13.11 0.62
CA GLN A 150 6.37 12.00 -0.35
C GLN A 150 5.42 10.87 0.06
N MET A 151 5.37 10.50 1.34
CA MET A 151 4.44 9.48 1.84
C MET A 151 2.99 9.95 1.75
N MET A 152 2.70 11.21 2.09
CA MET A 152 1.38 11.81 1.94
C MET A 152 0.92 11.77 0.48
N GLN A 153 1.75 12.22 -0.46
CA GLN A 153 1.48 12.16 -1.90
C GLN A 153 1.26 10.73 -2.39
N SER A 154 2.06 9.79 -1.90
CA SER A 154 1.92 8.37 -2.22
C SER A 154 0.61 7.79 -1.68
N ALA A 155 0.23 8.13 -0.45
CA ALA A 155 -1.03 7.74 0.15
C ALA A 155 -2.23 8.28 -0.64
N ASP A 156 -2.16 9.52 -1.13
CA ASP A 156 -3.21 10.12 -1.97
C ASP A 156 -3.43 9.33 -3.26
N ILE A 157 -2.38 8.85 -3.93
CA ILE A 157 -2.48 7.95 -5.09
C ILE A 157 -3.10 6.61 -4.71
N LEU A 158 -2.64 5.97 -3.63
CA LEU A 158 -3.16 4.69 -3.18
C LEU A 158 -4.64 4.77 -2.79
N ILE A 159 -5.06 5.86 -2.17
CA ILE A 159 -6.47 6.15 -1.84
C ILE A 159 -7.29 6.29 -3.13
N ALA A 160 -6.78 7.00 -4.13
CA ALA A 160 -7.43 7.13 -5.44
C ALA A 160 -7.57 5.78 -6.15
N ASP A 161 -6.56 4.92 -6.07
CA ASP A 161 -6.60 3.56 -6.63
C ASP A 161 -7.71 2.71 -6.01
N VAL A 162 -7.83 2.71 -4.68
CA VAL A 162 -8.93 1.97 -4.02
C VAL A 162 -10.29 2.56 -4.39
N LYS A 163 -10.39 3.89 -4.45
CA LYS A 163 -11.62 4.57 -4.90
C LYS A 163 -12.00 4.22 -6.35
N ALA A 164 -11.04 3.97 -7.21
CA ALA A 164 -11.26 3.49 -8.57
C ALA A 164 -11.64 2.01 -8.64
N LEU A 165 -11.07 1.16 -7.77
CA LEU A 165 -11.35 -0.27 -7.70
C LEU A 165 -12.76 -0.57 -7.19
N LEU A 166 -13.23 0.13 -6.16
CA LEU A 166 -14.51 -0.14 -5.50
C LEU A 166 -15.72 -0.16 -6.45
N PRO A 167 -15.92 0.81 -7.36
CA PRO A 167 -17.02 0.77 -8.33
C PRO A 167 -16.96 -0.45 -9.26
N VAL A 168 -15.77 -0.87 -9.65
CA VAL A 168 -15.57 -2.04 -10.51
C VAL A 168 -16.05 -3.30 -9.78
N ILE A 169 -15.61 -3.51 -8.53
CA ILE A 169 -16.06 -4.66 -7.73
C ILE A 169 -17.58 -4.59 -7.51
N ALA A 170 -18.13 -3.43 -7.18
CA ALA A 170 -19.58 -3.26 -6.96
C ALA A 170 -20.40 -3.59 -8.21
N ARG A 171 -19.96 -3.16 -9.39
CA ARG A 171 -20.59 -3.48 -10.67
C ARG A 171 -20.61 -4.98 -10.92
N ARG A 172 -19.44 -5.64 -10.77
CA ARG A 172 -19.32 -7.10 -10.94
C ARG A 172 -20.13 -7.88 -9.91
N ALA A 173 -20.17 -7.39 -8.65
CA ALA A 173 -20.99 -8.00 -7.60
C ALA A 173 -22.49 -7.96 -7.95
N LYS A 174 -22.99 -6.83 -8.47
CA LYS A 174 -24.37 -6.69 -8.92
C LYS A 174 -24.71 -7.61 -10.08
N GLU A 175 -23.83 -7.65 -11.10
CA GLU A 175 -23.99 -8.53 -12.27
C GLU A 175 -24.20 -9.99 -11.88
N HIS A 176 -23.46 -10.45 -10.86
CA HIS A 176 -23.50 -11.82 -10.38
C HIS A 176 -24.25 -12.01 -9.06
N LYS A 177 -25.14 -11.07 -8.70
CA LYS A 177 -25.82 -11.04 -7.40
C LYS A 177 -26.49 -12.37 -7.05
N PHE A 178 -27.10 -13.02 -8.03
CA PHE A 178 -27.80 -14.30 -7.89
C PHE A 178 -27.18 -15.44 -8.70
N THR A 179 -25.97 -15.26 -9.24
CA THR A 179 -25.24 -16.34 -9.90
C THR A 179 -24.84 -17.38 -8.87
N PRO A 180 -25.43 -18.59 -8.89
CA PRO A 180 -25.19 -19.60 -7.88
C PRO A 180 -23.79 -20.19 -8.02
N CYS A 181 -23.11 -20.38 -6.92
CA CYS A 181 -21.85 -21.12 -6.86
C CYS A 181 -21.74 -21.88 -5.54
N MET A 182 -20.85 -22.86 -5.51
CA MET A 182 -20.61 -23.64 -4.31
C MET A 182 -19.78 -22.85 -3.29
N GLY A 183 -20.28 -22.72 -2.06
CA GLY A 183 -19.49 -22.31 -0.91
C GLY A 183 -18.61 -23.47 -0.44
N ARG A 184 -17.29 -23.23 -0.38
CA ARG A 184 -16.30 -24.25 0.02
C ARG A 184 -15.63 -23.84 1.32
N SER A 185 -15.56 -24.76 2.27
CA SER A 185 -14.68 -24.67 3.44
C SER A 185 -13.76 -25.87 3.45
N HIS A 186 -12.49 -25.66 3.82
CA HIS A 186 -11.44 -26.69 3.73
C HIS A 186 -11.27 -27.29 2.31
N GLY A 187 -11.72 -26.58 1.27
CA GLY A 187 -11.75 -27.09 -0.11
C GLY A 187 -12.93 -28.00 -0.42
N ILE A 188 -13.76 -28.33 0.56
CA ILE A 188 -14.91 -29.23 0.45
C ILE A 188 -16.20 -28.44 0.26
N HIS A 189 -17.16 -29.03 -0.45
CA HIS A 189 -18.48 -28.47 -0.66
C HIS A 189 -19.25 -28.32 0.68
N GLY A 190 -19.62 -27.09 1.01
CA GLY A 190 -20.52 -26.77 2.11
C GLY A 190 -21.93 -26.53 1.59
N GLU A 191 -22.37 -25.30 1.57
CA GLU A 191 -23.71 -24.90 1.09
C GLU A 191 -23.58 -23.95 -0.13
N PRO A 192 -24.63 -23.82 -0.95
CA PRO A 192 -24.71 -22.86 -2.03
C PRO A 192 -24.55 -21.43 -1.53
N THR A 193 -23.82 -20.64 -2.27
CA THR A 193 -23.71 -19.18 -2.13
C THR A 193 -23.86 -18.53 -3.49
N THR A 194 -23.73 -17.20 -3.57
CA THR A 194 -23.67 -16.53 -4.86
C THR A 194 -22.29 -15.95 -5.14
N PHE A 195 -21.90 -15.94 -6.40
CA PHE A 195 -20.63 -15.29 -6.80
C PHE A 195 -20.66 -13.80 -6.47
N GLY A 196 -21.83 -13.15 -6.58
CA GLY A 196 -22.02 -11.77 -6.16
C GLY A 196 -21.77 -11.54 -4.66
N LEU A 197 -22.12 -12.47 -3.76
CA LEU A 197 -21.79 -12.38 -2.34
C LEU A 197 -20.28 -12.48 -2.09
N LYS A 198 -19.55 -13.31 -2.84
CA LYS A 198 -18.08 -13.34 -2.79
C LYS A 198 -17.51 -11.95 -3.13
N LEU A 199 -17.97 -11.34 -4.21
CA LEU A 199 -17.54 -10.02 -4.63
C LEU A 199 -17.99 -8.90 -3.68
N ALA A 200 -19.19 -9.03 -3.06
CA ALA A 200 -19.63 -8.09 -2.02
C ALA A 200 -18.74 -8.14 -0.77
N LEU A 201 -18.24 -9.32 -0.40
CA LEU A 201 -17.24 -9.46 0.66
C LEU A 201 -15.92 -8.79 0.28
N MET A 202 -15.45 -8.95 -0.96
CA MET A 202 -14.27 -8.25 -1.49
C MET A 202 -14.45 -6.73 -1.42
N TYR A 203 -15.59 -6.22 -1.84
CA TYR A 203 -15.92 -4.80 -1.77
C TYR A 203 -15.83 -4.26 -0.34
N ASP A 204 -16.41 -4.93 0.64
CA ASP A 204 -16.39 -4.51 2.04
C ASP A 204 -14.97 -4.57 2.64
N GLU A 205 -14.16 -5.55 2.24
CA GLU A 205 -12.76 -5.66 2.65
C GLU A 205 -11.93 -4.48 2.14
N PHE A 206 -12.07 -4.10 0.85
CA PHE A 206 -11.36 -2.93 0.30
C PHE A 206 -11.91 -1.59 0.82
N LYS A 207 -13.16 -1.50 1.23
CA LYS A 207 -13.66 -0.35 2.01
C LYS A 207 -12.93 -0.18 3.34
N ARG A 208 -12.63 -1.26 4.03
CA ARG A 208 -11.79 -1.21 5.24
C ARG A 208 -10.35 -0.85 4.91
N GLY A 209 -9.82 -1.35 3.77
CA GLY A 209 -8.51 -0.96 3.23
C GLY A 209 -8.42 0.55 2.97
N LEU A 210 -9.44 1.12 2.33
CA LEU A 210 -9.53 2.56 2.07
C LEU A 210 -9.42 3.38 3.38
N ARG A 211 -10.24 3.04 4.38
CA ARG A 211 -10.19 3.73 5.68
C ARG A 211 -8.82 3.66 6.35
N ARG A 212 -8.12 2.52 6.23
CA ARG A 212 -6.75 2.40 6.76
C ARG A 212 -5.78 3.32 6.04
N LEU A 213 -5.83 3.37 4.71
CA LEU A 213 -4.97 4.27 3.93
C LEU A 213 -5.28 5.75 4.22
N GLU A 214 -6.56 6.12 4.36
CA GLU A 214 -6.97 7.47 4.75
C GLU A 214 -6.46 7.82 6.16
N SER A 215 -6.54 6.90 7.12
CA SER A 215 -6.03 7.10 8.48
C SER A 215 -4.50 7.30 8.50
N VAL A 216 -3.76 6.41 7.87
CA VAL A 216 -2.28 6.48 7.90
C VAL A 216 -1.73 7.63 7.05
N ARG A 217 -2.47 8.10 6.06
CA ARG A 217 -2.15 9.32 5.32
C ARG A 217 -2.04 10.52 6.26
N ASP A 218 -2.97 10.65 7.21
CA ASP A 218 -2.96 11.74 8.19
C ASP A 218 -1.89 11.54 9.27
N VAL A 219 -1.55 10.29 9.58
CA VAL A 219 -0.47 9.93 10.53
C VAL A 219 0.90 10.31 9.97
N VAL A 220 1.19 10.02 8.70
CA VAL A 220 2.49 10.32 8.09
C VAL A 220 2.64 11.77 7.64
N ALA A 221 1.56 12.55 7.59
CA ALA A 221 1.59 13.95 7.19
C ALA A 221 2.10 14.86 8.34
N VAL A 222 3.25 14.50 8.93
CA VAL A 222 3.90 15.25 10.01
C VAL A 222 5.36 15.49 9.69
N GLY A 223 5.78 16.77 9.77
CA GLY A 223 7.17 17.20 9.58
C GLY A 223 7.77 17.72 10.86
N LYS A 224 9.07 17.93 10.84
CA LYS A 224 9.81 18.58 11.94
C LYS A 224 10.82 19.60 11.41
N ILE A 225 10.90 20.75 12.08
CA ILE A 225 11.93 21.79 11.88
C ILE A 225 12.37 22.26 13.28
N SER A 226 12.89 21.34 14.07
CA SER A 226 13.17 21.55 15.49
C SER A 226 14.65 21.36 15.85
N GLY A 227 15.53 21.26 14.84
CA GLY A 227 16.98 21.21 15.02
C GLY A 227 17.52 19.84 15.43
N ALA A 228 18.78 19.82 15.84
CA ALA A 228 19.61 18.63 15.97
C ALA A 228 19.10 17.55 16.92
N VAL A 229 18.32 17.90 17.95
CA VAL A 229 17.78 16.98 18.96
C VAL A 229 16.33 17.29 19.32
N GLY A 230 15.62 18.07 18.51
CA GLY A 230 14.19 18.34 18.70
C GLY A 230 13.83 19.40 19.72
N THR A 231 14.81 20.16 20.24
CA THR A 231 14.59 21.15 21.32
C THR A 231 14.22 22.54 20.81
N SER A 232 14.24 22.76 19.51
CA SER A 232 14.06 24.09 18.87
C SER A 232 14.98 25.19 19.43
N ALA A 233 16.19 24.83 19.89
CA ALA A 233 17.11 25.75 20.56
C ALA A 233 17.55 26.92 19.67
N HIS A 234 17.61 26.69 18.35
CA HIS A 234 18.08 27.69 17.38
C HIS A 234 17.00 28.16 16.42
N LEU A 235 15.83 27.57 16.46
CA LEU A 235 14.70 27.84 15.56
C LEU A 235 13.41 28.01 16.39
N SER A 236 12.71 29.11 16.17
CA SER A 236 11.38 29.29 16.77
C SER A 236 10.41 28.22 16.27
N PRO A 237 9.57 27.59 17.13
CA PRO A 237 8.49 26.70 16.70
C PRO A 237 7.55 27.30 15.66
N ARG A 238 7.53 28.64 15.52
CA ARG A 238 6.76 29.32 14.46
C ARG A 238 7.32 29.04 13.06
N VAL A 239 8.65 28.85 12.93
CA VAL A 239 9.29 28.44 11.67
C VAL A 239 8.77 27.05 11.24
N GLU A 240 8.77 26.09 12.17
CA GLU A 240 8.24 24.74 11.92
C GLU A 240 6.74 24.78 11.51
N ALA A 241 5.93 25.52 12.26
CA ALA A 241 4.50 25.66 11.96
C ALA A 241 4.24 26.31 10.59
N PHE A 242 5.06 27.33 10.22
CA PHE A 242 4.97 27.97 8.91
C PHE A 242 5.34 27.02 7.77
N VAL A 243 6.46 26.33 7.87
CA VAL A 243 6.94 25.37 6.84
C VAL A 243 5.93 24.23 6.67
N CYS A 244 5.53 23.58 7.76
CA CYS A 244 4.57 22.48 7.70
C CYS A 244 3.21 22.92 7.09
N LYS A 245 2.69 24.07 7.49
CA LYS A 245 1.45 24.63 6.92
C LYS A 245 1.57 24.85 5.40
N LYS A 246 2.68 25.38 4.94
CA LYS A 246 2.91 25.65 3.49
C LYS A 246 3.05 24.35 2.68
N LEU A 247 3.54 23.29 3.30
CA LEU A 247 3.67 21.96 2.69
C LEU A 247 2.37 21.12 2.79
N GLY A 248 1.35 21.60 3.49
CA GLY A 248 0.08 20.89 3.69
C GLY A 248 0.18 19.72 4.68
N ILE A 249 1.16 19.77 5.59
CA ILE A 249 1.37 18.79 6.66
C ILE A 249 1.29 19.49 8.03
N LYS A 250 1.37 18.72 9.11
CA LYS A 250 1.37 19.24 10.49
C LYS A 250 2.77 19.17 11.09
N PRO A 251 3.14 20.05 12.02
CA PRO A 251 4.34 19.83 12.84
C PRO A 251 4.14 18.61 13.74
N ALA A 252 5.18 17.80 13.93
CA ALA A 252 5.19 16.76 14.92
C ALA A 252 5.07 17.39 16.32
N PRO A 253 4.18 16.89 17.20
CA PRO A 253 4.03 17.47 18.55
C PRO A 253 5.32 17.45 19.35
N ILE A 254 6.14 16.44 19.15
CA ILE A 254 7.47 16.28 19.69
C ILE A 254 8.30 15.40 18.74
N ALA A 255 9.59 15.67 18.65
CA ALA A 255 10.54 14.87 17.89
C ALA A 255 11.88 14.85 18.61
N THR A 256 12.76 13.95 18.19
CA THR A 256 14.18 13.97 18.55
C THR A 256 14.97 14.64 17.41
N GLN A 257 16.10 14.11 16.99
CA GLN A 257 16.68 14.54 15.70
C GLN A 257 15.78 14.15 14.53
N VAL A 258 14.92 13.13 14.71
CA VAL A 258 14.04 12.56 13.70
C VAL A 258 12.59 12.54 14.18
N VAL A 259 11.64 12.46 13.25
CA VAL A 259 10.26 12.04 13.54
C VAL A 259 10.29 10.59 13.99
N GLN A 260 9.44 10.18 14.94
CA GLN A 260 9.46 8.82 15.47
C GLN A 260 9.05 7.79 14.40
N ARG A 261 9.76 6.66 14.38
CA ARG A 261 9.65 5.66 13.30
C ARG A 261 8.43 4.75 13.40
N ASP A 262 7.73 4.72 14.53
CA ASP A 262 6.43 4.07 14.65
C ASP A 262 5.40 4.65 13.65
N ILE A 263 5.43 5.96 13.40
CA ILE A 263 4.63 6.66 12.39
C ILE A 263 4.86 6.06 10.99
N HIS A 264 6.13 5.87 10.63
CA HIS A 264 6.52 5.29 9.33
C HIS A 264 6.18 3.79 9.25
N ALA A 265 6.36 3.07 10.38
CA ALA A 265 6.02 1.66 10.47
C ALA A 265 4.51 1.43 10.32
N GLU A 266 3.66 2.28 10.92
CA GLU A 266 2.21 2.20 10.76
C GLU A 266 1.79 2.33 9.29
N PHE A 267 2.39 3.24 8.52
CA PHE A 267 2.13 3.38 7.08
C PHE A 267 2.53 2.11 6.30
N GLN A 268 3.71 1.55 6.58
CA GLN A 268 4.17 0.33 5.95
C GLN A 268 3.30 -0.87 6.30
N LEU A 269 2.87 -1.00 7.55
CA LEU A 269 1.97 -2.06 8.01
C LEU A 269 0.58 -1.96 7.36
N ALA A 270 0.04 -0.74 7.23
CA ALA A 270 -1.23 -0.53 6.53
C ALA A 270 -1.15 -0.97 5.06
N MET A 271 -0.06 -0.62 4.35
CA MET A 271 0.17 -1.06 2.97
C MET A 271 0.32 -2.58 2.89
N ALA A 272 1.06 -3.21 3.80
CA ALA A 272 1.22 -4.66 3.85
C ALA A 272 -0.10 -5.39 4.10
N LEU A 273 -0.96 -4.86 4.99
CA LEU A 273 -2.28 -5.43 5.26
C LEU A 273 -3.21 -5.32 4.05
N VAL A 274 -3.19 -4.20 3.34
CA VAL A 274 -3.94 -4.03 2.09
C VAL A 274 -3.39 -4.96 1.00
N GLY A 275 -2.07 -5.10 0.89
CA GLY A 275 -1.42 -6.07 0.01
C GLY A 275 -1.81 -7.51 0.33
N ALA A 276 -1.96 -7.87 1.60
CA ALA A 276 -2.45 -9.19 2.03
C ALA A 276 -3.92 -9.43 1.61
N SER A 277 -4.76 -8.39 1.62
CA SER A 277 -6.12 -8.47 1.08
C SER A 277 -6.11 -8.72 -0.43
N ILE A 278 -5.21 -8.07 -1.18
CA ILE A 278 -5.03 -8.36 -2.62
C ILE A 278 -4.60 -9.81 -2.83
N GLU A 279 -3.63 -10.31 -2.05
CA GLU A 279 -3.17 -11.70 -2.13
C GLU A 279 -4.29 -12.70 -1.85
N ARG A 280 -5.08 -12.47 -0.80
CA ARG A 280 -6.22 -13.32 -0.45
C ARG A 280 -7.16 -13.53 -1.64
N TRP A 281 -7.51 -12.44 -2.32
CA TRP A 281 -8.38 -12.51 -3.50
C TRP A 281 -7.69 -13.10 -4.72
N ALA A 282 -6.42 -12.82 -4.90
CA ALA A 282 -5.62 -13.46 -5.95
C ALA A 282 -5.58 -14.99 -5.77
N VAL A 283 -5.42 -15.49 -4.55
CA VAL A 283 -5.46 -16.91 -4.21
C VAL A 283 -6.83 -17.50 -4.50
N GLU A 284 -7.92 -16.83 -4.09
CA GLU A 284 -9.30 -17.28 -4.39
C GLU A 284 -9.52 -17.43 -5.90
N PHE A 285 -9.18 -16.41 -6.70
CA PHE A 285 -9.37 -16.48 -8.15
C PHE A 285 -8.49 -17.52 -8.83
N ARG A 286 -7.26 -17.75 -8.34
CA ARG A 286 -6.42 -18.86 -8.81
C ARG A 286 -7.07 -20.21 -8.56
N HIS A 287 -7.72 -20.41 -7.40
CA HIS A 287 -8.47 -21.62 -7.12
C HIS A 287 -9.69 -21.78 -8.02
N LEU A 288 -10.40 -20.70 -8.34
CA LEU A 288 -11.55 -20.74 -9.24
C LEU A 288 -11.17 -21.03 -10.70
N GLN A 289 -9.92 -20.75 -11.10
CA GLN A 289 -9.40 -21.00 -12.47
C GLN A 289 -8.83 -22.40 -12.65
N ARG A 290 -8.67 -23.21 -11.60
CA ARG A 290 -8.18 -24.60 -11.74
C ARG A 290 -9.05 -25.39 -12.70
N THR A 291 -8.45 -26.29 -13.47
CA THR A 291 -9.10 -27.12 -14.49
C THR A 291 -10.33 -27.85 -13.96
N GLU A 292 -10.26 -28.38 -12.73
CA GLU A 292 -11.34 -29.15 -12.08
C GLU A 292 -12.48 -28.25 -11.57
N VAL A 293 -12.23 -26.93 -11.41
CA VAL A 293 -13.21 -25.97 -10.90
C VAL A 293 -13.77 -25.10 -12.02
N LEU A 294 -12.93 -24.40 -12.74
CA LEU A 294 -13.19 -23.55 -13.91
C LEU A 294 -14.47 -22.69 -13.76
N GLU A 295 -14.56 -21.97 -12.65
CA GLU A 295 -15.70 -21.08 -12.34
C GLU A 295 -15.43 -19.62 -12.73
N ALA A 296 -14.15 -19.20 -12.72
CA ALA A 296 -13.70 -17.90 -13.19
C ALA A 296 -12.30 -17.99 -13.76
N GLU A 297 -11.93 -17.08 -14.66
CA GLU A 297 -10.63 -17.04 -15.34
C GLU A 297 -10.16 -15.59 -15.49
N GLU A 298 -8.82 -15.34 -15.37
CA GLU A 298 -8.29 -14.02 -15.71
C GLU A 298 -8.52 -13.69 -17.20
N PRO A 299 -8.72 -12.41 -17.54
CA PRO A 299 -8.95 -12.02 -18.93
C PRO A 299 -7.73 -12.38 -19.78
N PHE A 300 -8.01 -13.05 -20.91
CA PHE A 300 -6.99 -13.45 -21.87
C PHE A 300 -7.12 -12.61 -23.13
N THR A 301 -6.11 -11.78 -23.43
CA THR A 301 -6.15 -10.87 -24.56
C THR A 301 -5.80 -11.59 -25.87
N LYS A 302 -6.39 -11.10 -26.99
CA LYS A 302 -6.08 -11.65 -28.32
C LYS A 302 -4.58 -11.56 -28.60
N GLY A 303 -3.95 -12.68 -28.94
CA GLY A 303 -2.50 -12.79 -29.19
C GLY A 303 -1.66 -13.06 -27.94
N GLN A 304 -2.23 -13.06 -26.75
CA GLN A 304 -1.52 -13.48 -25.53
C GLN A 304 -1.17 -14.97 -25.61
N LYS A 305 0.06 -15.32 -25.16
CA LYS A 305 0.49 -16.71 -25.02
C LYS A 305 0.47 -17.10 -23.54
N GLY A 306 -0.30 -18.12 -23.20
CA GLY A 306 -0.46 -18.59 -21.81
C GLY A 306 0.66 -19.51 -21.33
N SER A 307 1.36 -20.16 -22.25
CA SER A 307 2.44 -21.12 -21.98
C SER A 307 3.44 -21.13 -23.14
N SER A 308 4.71 -21.31 -22.83
CA SER A 308 5.76 -21.46 -23.85
C SER A 308 5.74 -22.83 -24.52
N ALA A 309 5.24 -23.87 -23.85
CA ALA A 309 5.25 -25.24 -24.33
C ALA A 309 3.89 -25.76 -24.79
N MET A 310 2.79 -25.31 -24.14
CA MET A 310 1.43 -25.83 -24.39
C MET A 310 0.48 -24.72 -24.81
N PRO A 311 0.11 -24.62 -26.10
CA PRO A 311 -0.68 -23.49 -26.61
C PRO A 311 -2.08 -23.32 -25.98
N HIS A 312 -2.68 -24.40 -25.49
CA HIS A 312 -4.01 -24.41 -24.85
C HIS A 312 -3.97 -23.96 -23.38
N LYS A 313 -2.79 -23.94 -22.75
CA LYS A 313 -2.65 -23.70 -21.30
C LYS A 313 -2.76 -22.22 -20.98
N ARG A 314 -3.79 -21.82 -20.24
CA ARG A 314 -4.02 -20.45 -19.76
C ARG A 314 -3.71 -20.35 -18.29
N ASN A 315 -2.48 -19.94 -17.97
CA ASN A 315 -2.04 -19.82 -16.59
C ASN A 315 -2.58 -18.52 -15.96
N PRO A 316 -2.95 -18.52 -14.67
CA PRO A 316 -3.38 -17.33 -13.92
C PRO A 316 -2.18 -16.46 -13.49
N ILE A 317 -1.32 -16.09 -14.45
CA ILE A 317 -0.01 -15.46 -14.17
C ILE A 317 -0.11 -14.09 -13.51
N THR A 318 -1.20 -13.36 -13.76
CA THR A 318 -1.38 -12.03 -13.16
C THR A 318 -1.81 -12.17 -11.70
N TRP A 319 -2.68 -13.12 -11.39
CA TRP A 319 -3.02 -13.47 -10.01
C TRP A 319 -1.82 -14.02 -9.23
N GLU A 320 -0.97 -14.84 -9.87
CA GLU A 320 0.27 -15.34 -9.26
C GLU A 320 1.24 -14.20 -8.95
N ARG A 321 1.38 -13.24 -9.85
CA ARG A 321 2.20 -12.04 -9.65
C ARG A 321 1.72 -11.23 -8.45
N LEU A 322 0.42 -10.98 -8.32
CA LEU A 322 -0.15 -10.28 -7.16
C LEU A 322 0.16 -11.02 -5.86
N THR A 323 0.03 -12.36 -5.86
CA THR A 323 0.40 -13.19 -4.69
C THR A 323 1.87 -13.02 -4.32
N GLY A 324 2.78 -13.01 -5.32
CA GLY A 324 4.22 -12.85 -5.09
C GLY A 324 4.58 -11.47 -4.54
N LEU A 325 4.02 -10.40 -5.13
CA LEU A 325 4.34 -9.02 -4.75
C LEU A 325 3.88 -8.68 -3.32
N ALA A 326 2.79 -9.24 -2.85
CA ALA A 326 2.34 -9.07 -1.47
C ALA A 326 3.36 -9.54 -0.41
N ARG A 327 4.20 -10.53 -0.76
CA ARG A 327 5.28 -11.00 0.12
C ARG A 327 6.35 -9.95 0.31
N VAL A 328 6.68 -9.19 -0.74
CA VAL A 328 7.65 -8.08 -0.68
C VAL A 328 7.15 -6.98 0.25
N LEU A 329 5.87 -6.59 0.11
CA LEU A 329 5.25 -5.59 1.01
C LEU A 329 5.35 -6.01 2.49
N ARG A 330 5.11 -7.28 2.81
CA ARG A 330 5.25 -7.77 4.20
C ARG A 330 6.70 -7.75 4.67
N GLY A 331 7.66 -8.13 3.83
CA GLY A 331 9.09 -8.04 4.14
C GLY A 331 9.52 -6.60 4.45
N ASN A 332 9.08 -5.64 3.64
CA ASN A 332 9.36 -4.22 3.85
C ASN A 332 8.72 -3.68 5.13
N ALA A 333 7.51 -4.11 5.47
CA ALA A 333 6.85 -3.73 6.72
C ALA A 333 7.59 -4.26 7.95
N MET A 334 8.14 -5.47 7.90
CA MET A 334 8.99 -6.02 8.97
C MET A 334 10.26 -5.19 9.12
N ALA A 335 10.93 -4.84 8.04
CA ALA A 335 12.12 -3.98 8.10
C ALA A 335 11.79 -2.58 8.69
N SER A 336 10.59 -2.06 8.42
CA SER A 336 10.14 -0.79 9.02
C SER A 336 9.88 -0.89 10.52
N LEU A 337 9.40 -2.03 11.02
CA LEU A 337 9.25 -2.28 12.47
C LEU A 337 10.60 -2.29 13.18
N GLU A 338 11.63 -2.88 12.59
CA GLU A 338 12.99 -2.89 13.15
C GLU A 338 13.58 -1.47 13.24
N ASN A 339 13.15 -0.53 12.38
CA ASN A 339 13.59 0.86 12.42
C ASN A 339 13.00 1.67 13.58
N VAL A 340 12.02 1.15 14.33
CA VAL A 340 11.42 1.86 15.48
C VAL A 340 12.43 2.01 16.63
N ALA A 341 13.27 1.00 16.82
CA ALA A 341 14.25 0.97 17.90
C ALA A 341 15.57 1.65 17.46
N LEU A 342 15.65 2.95 17.64
CA LEU A 342 16.87 3.74 17.43
C LEU A 342 17.59 4.03 18.75
N TRP A 343 18.90 4.29 18.68
CA TRP A 343 19.69 4.74 19.82
C TRP A 343 19.43 6.20 20.13
N HIS A 344 19.08 6.49 21.37
CA HIS A 344 18.90 7.85 21.89
C HIS A 344 18.04 8.73 20.98
N GLU A 345 18.50 9.91 20.61
CA GLU A 345 17.81 10.85 19.75
C GLU A 345 17.87 10.45 18.27
N ARG A 346 18.83 9.63 17.86
CA ARG A 346 18.97 9.00 16.54
C ARG A 346 20.26 8.21 16.41
N ASP A 347 20.22 7.06 15.74
CA ASP A 347 21.33 6.54 14.96
C ASP A 347 20.93 6.49 13.47
N ILE A 348 21.84 6.08 12.57
CA ILE A 348 21.58 6.14 11.12
C ILE A 348 21.15 4.79 10.53
N SER A 349 20.93 3.76 11.34
CA SER A 349 20.60 2.41 10.88
C SER A 349 19.32 2.37 10.02
N HIS A 350 18.33 3.19 10.37
CA HIS A 350 17.06 3.29 9.63
C HIS A 350 17.22 3.85 8.20
N SER A 351 18.17 4.74 7.99
CA SER A 351 18.23 5.59 6.78
C SER A 351 18.43 4.78 5.49
N SER A 352 19.36 3.82 5.49
CA SER A 352 19.59 2.95 4.32
C SER A 352 18.39 2.06 4.02
N VAL A 353 17.69 1.59 5.04
CA VAL A 353 16.49 0.76 4.93
C VAL A 353 15.34 1.57 4.31
N GLU A 354 15.06 2.75 4.84
CA GLU A 354 13.96 3.62 4.42
C GLU A 354 14.09 4.08 2.96
N ARG A 355 15.32 4.33 2.49
CA ARG A 355 15.61 4.67 1.09
C ARG A 355 15.18 3.56 0.11
N ILE A 356 15.08 2.32 0.59
CA ILE A 356 14.64 1.17 -0.19
C ILE A 356 13.15 0.93 0.02
N ILE A 357 12.71 0.73 1.27
CA ILE A 357 11.38 0.19 1.55
C ILE A 357 10.24 1.16 1.27
N PHE A 358 10.44 2.48 1.44
CA PHE A 358 9.36 3.46 1.20
C PHE A 358 9.00 3.55 -0.29
N PRO A 359 9.95 3.86 -1.20
CA PRO A 359 9.63 3.90 -2.62
C PRO A 359 9.15 2.54 -3.14
N ASP A 360 9.77 1.44 -2.70
CA ASP A 360 9.43 0.11 -3.15
C ASP A 360 8.00 -0.27 -2.77
N SER A 361 7.59 -0.06 -1.53
CA SER A 361 6.25 -0.42 -1.07
C SER A 361 5.16 0.43 -1.74
N CYS A 362 5.38 1.75 -1.86
CA CYS A 362 4.43 2.63 -2.51
C CYS A 362 4.24 2.26 -3.99
N MET A 363 5.34 2.07 -4.74
CA MET A 363 5.30 1.69 -6.14
C MET A 363 4.67 0.30 -6.36
N LEU A 364 4.99 -0.66 -5.48
CA LEU A 364 4.43 -2.01 -5.57
C LEU A 364 2.93 -2.02 -5.35
N LEU A 365 2.44 -1.41 -4.29
CA LEU A 365 1.02 -1.43 -3.97
C LEU A 365 0.19 -0.70 -5.03
N ASP A 366 0.66 0.45 -5.51
CA ASP A 366 0.08 1.18 -6.63
C ASP A 366 -0.01 0.32 -7.91
N TYR A 367 1.08 -0.36 -8.26
CA TYR A 367 1.10 -1.29 -9.39
C TYR A 367 0.12 -2.46 -9.20
N MET A 368 0.05 -3.02 -7.99
CA MET A 368 -0.86 -4.11 -7.66
C MET A 368 -2.33 -3.68 -7.80
N PHE A 369 -2.69 -2.46 -7.39
CA PHE A 369 -4.03 -1.93 -7.58
C PHE A 369 -4.37 -1.75 -9.06
N GLY A 370 -3.45 -1.23 -9.86
CA GLY A 370 -3.64 -1.12 -11.31
C GLY A 370 -3.88 -2.48 -11.99
N LEU A 371 -3.18 -3.52 -11.56
CA LEU A 371 -3.42 -4.88 -12.03
C LEU A 371 -4.78 -5.42 -11.55
N LEU A 372 -5.07 -5.30 -10.25
CA LEU A 372 -6.29 -5.83 -9.65
C LEU A 372 -7.54 -5.20 -10.28
N THR A 373 -7.53 -3.89 -10.49
CA THR A 373 -8.65 -3.18 -11.13
C THR A 373 -8.92 -3.71 -12.53
N ARG A 374 -7.88 -3.90 -13.35
CA ARG A 374 -8.03 -4.47 -14.70
C ARG A 374 -8.50 -5.93 -14.68
N LEU A 375 -7.98 -6.74 -13.76
CA LEU A 375 -8.42 -8.12 -13.59
C LEU A 375 -9.89 -8.19 -13.21
N MET A 376 -10.34 -7.39 -12.25
CA MET A 376 -11.73 -7.38 -11.80
C MET A 376 -12.69 -6.84 -12.87
N ASP A 377 -12.25 -5.85 -13.64
CA ASP A 377 -13.04 -5.31 -14.75
C ASP A 377 -13.29 -6.36 -15.84
N GLY A 378 -12.24 -7.09 -16.22
CA GLY A 378 -12.24 -8.04 -17.33
C GLY A 378 -12.41 -9.51 -16.94
N ILE A 379 -12.61 -9.87 -15.67
CA ILE A 379 -12.70 -11.26 -15.23
C ILE A 379 -13.79 -12.01 -15.98
N VAL A 380 -13.44 -13.17 -16.52
CA VAL A 380 -14.38 -14.06 -17.18
C VAL A 380 -15.01 -14.97 -16.14
N VAL A 381 -16.34 -15.03 -16.10
CA VAL A 381 -17.10 -15.85 -15.15
C VAL A 381 -17.88 -16.90 -15.94
N TYR A 382 -17.94 -18.13 -15.43
CA TYR A 382 -18.59 -19.26 -16.05
C TYR A 382 -19.79 -19.75 -15.20
N PRO A 383 -20.98 -19.10 -15.27
CA PRO A 383 -22.15 -19.46 -14.46
C PRO A 383 -22.62 -20.91 -14.69
N ALA A 384 -22.47 -21.41 -15.93
CA ALA A 384 -22.82 -22.80 -16.27
C ALA A 384 -21.95 -23.80 -15.50
N ASN A 385 -20.62 -23.55 -15.41
CA ASN A 385 -19.72 -24.39 -14.64
C ASN A 385 -19.98 -24.28 -13.13
N MET A 386 -20.27 -23.09 -12.63
CA MET A 386 -20.68 -22.90 -11.22
C MET A 386 -21.90 -23.75 -10.90
N LYS A 387 -22.93 -23.72 -11.76
CA LYS A 387 -24.14 -24.55 -11.60
C LYS A 387 -23.84 -26.05 -11.69
N LYS A 388 -22.98 -26.45 -12.66
CA LYS A 388 -22.53 -27.85 -12.78
C LYS A 388 -21.83 -28.33 -11.50
N ASN A 389 -20.95 -27.50 -10.94
CA ASN A 389 -20.18 -27.83 -9.76
C ASN A 389 -21.05 -27.99 -8.50
N LEU A 390 -22.21 -27.32 -8.41
CA LEU A 390 -23.20 -27.59 -7.34
C LEU A 390 -23.68 -29.07 -7.35
N GLY A 391 -23.82 -29.66 -8.52
CA GLY A 391 -24.23 -31.06 -8.69
C GLY A 391 -23.17 -32.10 -8.28
N LEU A 392 -21.88 -31.70 -8.18
CA LEU A 392 -20.81 -32.66 -7.89
C LEU A 392 -20.91 -33.35 -6.54
N SER A 393 -21.65 -32.80 -5.58
CA SER A 393 -21.95 -33.39 -4.28
C SER A 393 -23.29 -34.06 -4.21
N LEU A 394 -23.94 -34.33 -5.37
CA LEU A 394 -25.18 -35.11 -5.48
C LEU A 394 -26.24 -34.69 -4.45
N GLY A 395 -26.44 -33.39 -4.25
CA GLY A 395 -27.46 -32.85 -3.33
C GLY A 395 -27.09 -32.87 -1.83
N MET A 396 -25.96 -33.46 -1.42
CA MET A 396 -25.55 -33.56 0.00
C MET A 396 -25.38 -32.21 0.70
N TRP A 397 -25.19 -31.10 -0.04
CA TRP A 397 -25.16 -29.74 0.53
C TRP A 397 -26.50 -29.33 1.21
N ASN A 398 -27.59 -30.09 1.00
CA ASN A 398 -28.88 -29.89 1.68
C ASN A 398 -28.94 -30.52 3.08
N SER A 399 -27.95 -31.29 3.51
CA SER A 399 -27.97 -32.08 4.72
C SER A 399 -28.32 -31.27 5.98
N GLN A 400 -27.75 -30.09 6.15
CA GLN A 400 -28.06 -29.20 7.29
C GLN A 400 -29.51 -28.68 7.22
N THR A 401 -29.95 -28.26 6.04
CA THR A 401 -31.32 -27.75 5.84
C THR A 401 -32.36 -28.82 6.22
N ILE A 402 -32.14 -30.05 5.78
CA ILE A 402 -33.06 -31.17 6.08
C ILE A 402 -32.98 -31.57 7.55
N LEU A 403 -31.80 -31.67 8.13
CA LEU A 403 -31.58 -31.93 9.55
C LEU A 403 -32.37 -30.94 10.42
N LEU A 404 -32.27 -29.66 10.15
CA LEU A 404 -33.01 -28.63 10.88
C LEU A 404 -34.52 -28.70 10.65
N ALA A 405 -34.95 -29.07 9.46
CA ALA A 405 -36.39 -29.28 9.17
C ALA A 405 -36.96 -30.48 9.92
N LEU A 406 -36.25 -31.60 10.00
CA LEU A 406 -36.63 -32.77 10.79
C LEU A 406 -36.78 -32.44 12.29
N ILE A 407 -35.83 -31.67 12.85
CA ILE A 407 -35.94 -31.20 14.25
C ILE A 407 -37.20 -30.35 14.44
N LYS A 408 -37.49 -29.43 13.54
CA LYS A 408 -38.73 -28.62 13.61
C LYS A 408 -40.00 -29.40 13.50
N LYS A 409 -39.94 -30.61 12.91
CA LYS A 409 -41.06 -31.53 12.81
C LYS A 409 -41.14 -32.50 14.00
N GLY A 410 -40.31 -32.32 15.03
CA GLY A 410 -40.41 -33.01 16.31
C GLY A 410 -39.41 -34.14 16.54
N LEU A 411 -38.47 -34.39 15.63
CA LEU A 411 -37.41 -35.36 15.89
C LEU A 411 -36.36 -34.82 16.86
N THR A 412 -35.70 -35.69 17.63
CA THR A 412 -34.51 -35.34 18.35
C THR A 412 -33.36 -35.00 17.38
N ARG A 413 -32.40 -34.27 17.87
CA ARG A 413 -31.21 -33.92 17.04
C ARG A 413 -30.47 -35.17 16.58
N GLU A 414 -30.32 -36.14 17.44
CA GLU A 414 -29.63 -37.41 17.19
C GLU A 414 -30.36 -38.24 16.13
N ALA A 415 -31.71 -38.36 16.23
CA ALA A 415 -32.51 -39.06 15.22
C ALA A 415 -32.46 -38.38 13.87
N ALA A 416 -32.63 -37.04 13.83
CA ALA A 416 -32.50 -36.25 12.60
C ALA A 416 -31.09 -36.33 11.97
N TYR A 417 -30.06 -36.32 12.81
CA TYR A 417 -28.67 -36.47 12.36
C TYR A 417 -28.45 -37.85 11.74
N LYS A 418 -28.90 -38.91 12.40
CA LYS A 418 -28.75 -40.27 11.88
C LYS A 418 -29.43 -40.47 10.53
N ILE A 419 -30.63 -39.98 10.36
CA ILE A 419 -31.39 -40.06 9.07
C ILE A 419 -30.56 -39.35 7.95
N CYS A 420 -30.09 -38.13 8.23
CA CYS A 420 -29.28 -37.38 7.23
C CYS A 420 -27.94 -38.07 6.96
N GLN A 421 -27.31 -38.62 7.99
CA GLN A 421 -26.02 -39.31 7.85
C GLN A 421 -26.17 -40.60 7.03
N ASP A 422 -27.16 -41.43 7.32
CA ASP A 422 -27.41 -42.68 6.61
C ASP A 422 -27.68 -42.44 5.11
N ALA A 423 -28.47 -41.41 4.78
CA ALA A 423 -28.72 -41.02 3.40
C ALA A 423 -27.41 -40.45 2.73
N ALA A 424 -26.64 -39.65 3.45
CA ALA A 424 -25.38 -39.09 2.94
C ALA A 424 -24.34 -40.20 2.68
N MET A 425 -24.20 -41.16 3.58
CA MET A 425 -23.25 -42.29 3.40
C MET A 425 -23.59 -43.13 2.16
N LYS A 426 -24.85 -43.45 1.93
CA LYS A 426 -25.30 -44.14 0.72
C LYS A 426 -24.98 -43.33 -0.55
N THR A 427 -25.17 -42.01 -0.49
CA THR A 427 -24.83 -41.12 -1.61
C THR A 427 -23.31 -41.07 -1.85
N TRP A 428 -22.50 -41.06 -0.76
CA TRP A 428 -21.03 -41.12 -0.85
C TRP A 428 -20.53 -42.43 -1.45
N GLU A 429 -21.14 -43.58 -1.12
CA GLU A 429 -20.78 -44.87 -1.71
C GLU A 429 -20.88 -44.85 -3.24
N VAL A 430 -21.99 -44.28 -3.76
CA VAL A 430 -22.17 -44.10 -5.20
C VAL A 430 -21.11 -43.18 -5.79
N LYS A 431 -20.82 -42.05 -5.11
CA LYS A 431 -19.82 -41.08 -5.55
C LYS A 431 -18.40 -41.67 -5.55
N HIS A 432 -18.05 -42.44 -4.52
CA HIS A 432 -16.75 -43.13 -4.44
C HIS A 432 -16.59 -44.22 -5.50
N ALA A 433 -17.67 -44.82 -5.94
CA ALA A 433 -17.69 -45.74 -7.07
C ALA A 433 -17.59 -45.07 -8.45
N GLY A 434 -17.35 -43.73 -8.47
CA GLY A 434 -17.23 -42.97 -9.72
C GLY A 434 -18.56 -42.75 -10.45
N ARG A 435 -19.71 -42.98 -9.79
CA ARG A 435 -21.05 -42.82 -10.35
C ARG A 435 -21.68 -41.51 -9.86
N ASP A 436 -22.72 -41.07 -10.55
CA ASP A 436 -23.51 -39.87 -10.25
C ASP A 436 -25.01 -40.07 -10.35
N ASP A 437 -25.42 -41.36 -10.33
CA ASP A 437 -26.82 -41.83 -10.45
C ASP A 437 -27.57 -41.87 -9.11
N ALA A 438 -27.02 -41.30 -8.04
CA ALA A 438 -27.71 -41.12 -6.76
C ALA A 438 -27.90 -39.63 -6.46
N ASP A 439 -28.98 -39.33 -5.75
CA ASP A 439 -29.26 -38.00 -5.19
C ASP A 439 -29.57 -38.11 -3.71
N PHE A 440 -28.99 -37.25 -2.90
CA PHE A 440 -29.17 -37.24 -1.45
C PHE A 440 -30.63 -37.09 -1.03
N VAL A 441 -31.39 -36.24 -1.72
CA VAL A 441 -32.82 -36.00 -1.41
C VAL A 441 -33.65 -37.21 -1.79
N GLU A 442 -33.33 -37.89 -2.88
CA GLU A 442 -34.00 -39.14 -3.25
C GLU A 442 -33.69 -40.26 -2.24
N GLN A 443 -32.44 -40.33 -1.71
CA GLN A 443 -32.14 -41.29 -0.62
C GLN A 443 -32.94 -40.98 0.65
N LEU A 444 -33.11 -39.70 1.01
CA LEU A 444 -33.95 -39.30 2.15
C LEU A 444 -35.42 -39.71 1.97
N LYS A 445 -35.96 -39.61 0.77
CA LYS A 445 -37.34 -40.03 0.48
C LYS A 445 -37.60 -41.53 0.70
N LEU A 446 -36.58 -42.36 0.82
CA LEU A 446 -36.73 -43.77 1.14
C LEU A 446 -36.96 -44.02 2.62
N ASP A 447 -36.57 -43.09 3.48
CA ASP A 447 -36.70 -43.18 4.92
C ASP A 447 -38.17 -43.07 5.37
N ALA A 448 -38.60 -43.93 6.35
CA ALA A 448 -39.98 -44.03 6.80
C ALA A 448 -40.46 -42.78 7.56
N ASP A 449 -39.57 -42.20 8.39
CA ASP A 449 -39.90 -40.99 9.16
C ASP A 449 -39.96 -39.77 8.25
N VAL A 450 -39.07 -39.67 7.26
CA VAL A 450 -39.13 -38.61 6.25
C VAL A 450 -40.41 -38.66 5.45
N LYS A 451 -40.84 -39.86 5.00
CA LYS A 451 -42.13 -40.04 4.30
C LYS A 451 -43.32 -39.60 5.14
N LYS A 452 -43.30 -39.87 6.45
CA LYS A 452 -44.37 -39.52 7.37
C LYS A 452 -44.44 -38.03 7.68
N LEU A 453 -43.28 -37.40 7.80
CA LEU A 453 -43.17 -36.02 8.28
C LEU A 453 -43.31 -34.96 7.19
N PHE A 454 -42.93 -35.26 5.96
CA PHE A 454 -42.96 -34.30 4.86
C PHE A 454 -44.09 -34.55 3.88
N LYS A 455 -44.79 -33.48 3.52
CA LYS A 455 -45.78 -33.52 2.43
C LYS A 455 -45.06 -33.54 1.06
N LYS A 456 -45.77 -33.97 0.03
CA LYS A 456 -45.30 -33.99 -1.35
C LYS A 456 -44.79 -32.57 -1.76
N GLY A 457 -43.59 -32.45 -2.28
CA GLY A 457 -42.99 -31.20 -2.73
C GLY A 457 -42.34 -30.35 -1.62
N GLU A 458 -42.51 -30.71 -0.33
CA GLU A 458 -41.96 -29.90 0.78
C GLU A 458 -40.45 -30.04 0.91
N LEU A 459 -39.90 -31.23 0.68
CA LEU A 459 -38.46 -31.46 0.65
C LEU A 459 -37.79 -30.70 -0.50
N GLU A 460 -38.36 -30.77 -1.68
CA GLU A 460 -37.85 -30.07 -2.87
C GLU A 460 -37.84 -28.55 -2.69
N ALA A 461 -38.88 -28.02 -2.06
CA ALA A 461 -38.94 -26.57 -1.76
C ALA A 461 -37.84 -26.14 -0.77
N LEU A 462 -37.53 -26.95 0.24
CA LEU A 462 -36.45 -26.70 1.19
C LEU A 462 -35.05 -26.78 0.54
N CYS A 463 -34.89 -27.67 -0.44
CA CYS A 463 -33.67 -27.89 -1.18
C CYS A 463 -33.48 -26.91 -2.36
N SER A 464 -34.32 -25.90 -2.48
CA SER A 464 -34.21 -24.91 -3.55
C SER A 464 -33.11 -23.90 -3.29
N LEU A 465 -32.50 -23.38 -4.36
CA LEU A 465 -31.53 -22.27 -4.25
C LEU A 465 -32.18 -20.99 -3.70
N ASP A 466 -33.47 -20.77 -3.95
CA ASP A 466 -34.21 -19.63 -3.44
C ASP A 466 -34.26 -19.61 -1.90
N PHE A 467 -34.34 -20.77 -1.27
CA PHE A 467 -34.28 -20.91 0.17
C PHE A 467 -32.92 -20.39 0.71
N HIS A 468 -31.83 -20.74 0.05
CA HIS A 468 -30.47 -20.30 0.43
C HIS A 468 -30.20 -18.82 0.14
N PHE A 469 -30.85 -18.23 -0.87
CA PHE A 469 -30.57 -16.90 -1.37
C PHE A 469 -31.49 -15.78 -0.86
N LYS A 470 -32.45 -16.10 -0.01
CA LYS A 470 -33.47 -15.15 0.52
C LYS A 470 -32.86 -13.90 1.16
N GLU A 471 -31.68 -14.00 1.77
CA GLU A 471 -31.01 -12.91 2.47
C GLU A 471 -29.94 -12.19 1.62
N VAL A 472 -29.66 -12.61 0.40
CA VAL A 472 -28.64 -12.02 -0.46
C VAL A 472 -28.86 -10.52 -0.65
N GLY A 473 -30.09 -10.11 -0.93
CA GLY A 473 -30.44 -8.69 -1.09
C GLY A 473 -30.14 -7.84 0.14
N ASN A 474 -30.42 -8.38 1.33
CA ASN A 474 -30.17 -7.70 2.61
C ASN A 474 -28.65 -7.56 2.87
N ARG A 475 -27.85 -8.57 2.51
CA ARG A 475 -26.39 -8.52 2.63
C ARG A 475 -25.79 -7.44 1.73
N PHE A 476 -26.26 -7.33 0.48
CA PHE A 476 -25.85 -6.28 -0.44
C PHE A 476 -26.14 -4.88 0.11
N LYS A 477 -27.34 -4.67 0.65
CA LYS A 477 -27.70 -3.38 1.28
C LYS A 477 -26.77 -3.04 2.45
N LYS A 478 -26.45 -4.01 3.33
CA LYS A 478 -25.57 -3.81 4.50
C LYS A 478 -24.17 -3.33 4.12
N VAL A 479 -23.60 -3.81 3.03
CA VAL A 479 -22.27 -3.38 2.59
C VAL A 479 -22.30 -2.09 1.75
N GLY A 480 -23.52 -1.61 1.40
CA GLY A 480 -23.71 -0.36 0.65
C GLY A 480 -23.66 -0.54 -0.88
N ILE A 481 -23.83 -1.74 -1.39
CA ILE A 481 -24.01 -1.99 -2.83
C ILE A 481 -25.53 -1.90 -3.12
N LYS A 482 -25.92 -0.80 -3.77
CA LYS A 482 -27.32 -0.54 -4.17
C LYS A 482 -27.68 -1.23 -5.46
#